data_a971c0e1505549845fdb7a825f0608fc
#
_entry.id   a971c0e1505549845fdb7a825f0608fc
#
_cell.length_a   1.000
_cell.length_b   1.000
_cell.length_c   1.000
_cell.angle_alpha   90.00
_cell.angle_beta   90.00
_cell.angle_gamma   90.00
#
_symmetry.space_group_name_H-M   'P 1'
#
loop_
_entity.id
_entity.type
_entity.pdbx_description
1 polymer ?
#
loop_
_entity_poly.entity_id
_entity_poly.type
_entity_poly.pdbx_seq_one_letter_code
_entity_poly.pdbx_strand_id
1 'polypeptide(L)'
;MCGIAGFINDTPINVKSQIVKDMTDVIAHRGPDEYGTMIDEHAALGFRRLSIIDLHGGSQPMYNEDGNLAVTFNGEIYNYKPLREELIKAGHTFHTDCDTEVLVHGYEEWGKGLLNRLRGMFAFVIWNKSTQELFGARAVSYTHLRAHETDSY
;
A
#
# COMPACT_ATOMS: atom_id res chain seq x y z
N MET A 1 -3.27 -8.07 13.19
CA MET A 1 -2.36 -7.34 12.24
C MET A 1 -2.67 -7.80 10.85
N CYS A 2 -2.80 -6.86 9.92
CA CYS A 2 -3.08 -7.15 8.52
C CYS A 2 -1.99 -7.99 7.84
N GLY A 3 -2.30 -8.57 6.70
CA GLY A 3 -1.36 -9.30 5.86
C GLY A 3 -1.28 -8.68 4.48
N ILE A 4 -0.08 -8.57 3.93
CA ILE A 4 0.17 -8.14 2.57
C ILE A 4 0.97 -9.21 1.84
N ALA A 5 0.64 -9.41 0.57
CA ALA A 5 1.32 -10.34 -0.34
C ALA A 5 1.33 -9.76 -1.74
N GLY A 6 2.27 -10.16 -2.57
CA GLY A 6 2.29 -9.69 -3.95
C GLY A 6 3.53 -10.18 -4.70
N PHE A 7 3.50 -9.97 -6.00
CA PHE A 7 4.60 -10.30 -6.89
C PHE A 7 4.52 -9.51 -8.20
N ILE A 8 5.64 -9.48 -8.90
CA ILE A 8 5.76 -8.91 -10.24
C ILE A 8 6.14 -10.03 -11.21
N ASN A 9 5.38 -10.18 -12.27
CA ASN A 9 5.72 -11.04 -13.42
C ASN A 9 4.77 -10.77 -14.59
N ASP A 10 5.04 -11.36 -15.73
CA ASP A 10 4.25 -11.22 -16.97
C ASP A 10 3.32 -12.41 -17.23
N THR A 11 2.98 -13.21 -16.22
CA THR A 11 1.99 -14.26 -16.40
C THR A 11 0.59 -13.69 -16.69
N PRO A 12 -0.30 -14.42 -17.39
CA PRO A 12 -1.65 -13.93 -17.66
C PRO A 12 -2.43 -13.54 -16.40
N ILE A 13 -3.27 -12.52 -16.52
CA ILE A 13 -4.04 -11.93 -15.39
C ILE A 13 -4.85 -12.98 -14.63
N ASN A 14 -5.49 -13.94 -15.32
CA ASN A 14 -6.25 -15.00 -14.68
C ASN A 14 -5.37 -15.93 -13.82
N VAL A 15 -4.13 -16.19 -14.25
CA VAL A 15 -3.15 -16.96 -13.46
C VAL A 15 -2.68 -16.17 -12.26
N LYS A 16 -2.36 -14.87 -12.44
CA LYS A 16 -2.00 -13.97 -11.33
C LYS A 16 -3.10 -13.90 -10.27
N SER A 17 -4.35 -13.82 -10.71
CA SER A 17 -5.51 -13.78 -9.81
C SER A 17 -5.57 -15.00 -8.90
N GLN A 18 -5.33 -16.19 -9.44
CA GLN A 18 -5.30 -17.40 -8.63
C GLN A 18 -4.11 -17.40 -7.68
N ILE A 19 -2.92 -17.06 -8.17
CA ILE A 19 -1.69 -17.06 -7.36
C ILE A 19 -1.82 -16.07 -6.18
N VAL A 20 -2.23 -14.83 -6.43
CA VAL A 20 -2.36 -13.82 -5.34
C VAL A 20 -3.44 -14.21 -4.36
N LYS A 21 -4.51 -14.86 -4.83
CA LYS A 21 -5.53 -15.42 -3.94
C LYS A 21 -4.94 -16.49 -3.04
N ASP A 22 -4.23 -17.47 -3.59
CA ASP A 22 -3.60 -18.55 -2.82
C ASP A 22 -2.58 -17.99 -1.81
N MET A 23 -1.76 -17.01 -2.20
CA MET A 23 -0.83 -16.32 -1.30
C MET A 23 -1.54 -15.64 -0.13
N THR A 24 -2.65 -14.95 -0.40
CA THR A 24 -3.43 -14.28 0.65
C THR A 24 -4.22 -15.25 1.50
N ASP A 25 -4.66 -16.39 0.98
CA ASP A 25 -5.33 -17.44 1.76
C ASP A 25 -4.40 -18.05 2.81
N VAL A 26 -3.12 -18.24 2.48
CA VAL A 26 -2.10 -18.70 3.46
C VAL A 26 -1.97 -17.74 4.64
N ILE A 27 -2.12 -16.43 4.43
CA ILE A 27 -2.02 -15.41 5.47
C ILE A 27 -3.38 -14.93 6.00
N ALA A 28 -4.49 -15.63 5.68
CA ALA A 28 -5.84 -15.27 6.12
C ALA A 28 -5.97 -15.19 7.66
N HIS A 29 -5.20 -15.99 8.40
CA HIS A 29 -5.15 -15.95 9.86
C HIS A 29 -4.66 -14.59 10.42
N ARG A 30 -3.95 -13.79 9.64
CA ARG A 30 -3.49 -12.45 10.03
C ARG A 30 -4.57 -11.38 9.87
N GLY A 31 -5.48 -11.58 8.91
CA GLY A 31 -6.53 -10.63 8.58
C GLY A 31 -7.76 -11.35 8.02
N PRO A 32 -8.63 -11.89 8.91
CA PRO A 32 -9.78 -12.68 8.47
C PRO A 32 -10.95 -11.84 7.97
N ASP A 33 -10.99 -10.52 8.24
CA ASP A 33 -12.19 -9.70 8.11
C ASP A 33 -12.43 -9.23 6.68
N GLU A 34 -11.36 -8.92 5.93
CA GLU A 34 -11.48 -8.38 4.57
C GLU A 34 -10.34 -8.90 3.68
N TYR A 35 -10.66 -9.02 2.40
CA TYR A 35 -9.75 -9.41 1.34
C TYR A 35 -9.82 -8.39 0.19
N GLY A 36 -8.67 -7.97 -0.31
CA GLY A 36 -8.57 -7.09 -1.46
C GLY A 36 -7.40 -7.43 -2.36
N THR A 37 -7.54 -7.15 -3.66
CA THR A 37 -6.48 -7.35 -4.64
C THR A 37 -6.43 -6.21 -5.65
N MET A 38 -5.22 -5.95 -6.14
CA MET A 38 -4.94 -5.22 -7.38
C MET A 38 -4.16 -6.15 -8.30
N ILE A 39 -4.58 -6.24 -9.56
CA ILE A 39 -3.93 -7.10 -10.56
C ILE A 39 -3.90 -6.33 -11.89
N ASP A 40 -2.72 -6.27 -12.48
CA ASP A 40 -2.54 -5.75 -13.84
C ASP A 40 -1.63 -6.68 -14.67
N GLU A 41 -1.13 -6.20 -15.81
CA GLU A 41 -0.29 -6.99 -16.72
C GLU A 41 1.04 -7.41 -16.09
N HIS A 42 1.58 -6.66 -15.14
CA HIS A 42 2.92 -6.86 -14.58
C HIS A 42 2.92 -7.21 -13.10
N ALA A 43 1.91 -6.81 -12.34
CA ALA A 43 1.89 -6.97 -10.89
C ALA A 43 0.60 -7.57 -10.36
N ALA A 44 0.71 -8.18 -9.18
CA ALA A 44 -0.44 -8.54 -8.35
C ALA A 44 -0.12 -8.22 -6.89
N LEU A 45 -0.98 -7.43 -6.26
CA LEU A 45 -0.95 -7.12 -4.83
C LEU A 45 -2.18 -7.69 -4.16
N GLY A 46 -2.02 -8.28 -2.99
CA GLY A 46 -3.09 -8.83 -2.18
C GLY A 46 -3.01 -8.34 -0.75
N PHE A 47 -4.17 -8.20 -0.13
CA PHE A 47 -4.34 -7.67 1.21
C PHE A 47 -5.34 -8.49 2.01
N ARG A 48 -5.02 -8.70 3.29
CA ARG A 48 -5.90 -9.27 4.30
C ARG A 48 -5.99 -8.34 5.48
N ARG A 49 -7.21 -7.95 5.87
CA ARG A 49 -7.47 -6.99 6.93
C ARG A 49 -7.88 -7.66 8.22
N LEU A 50 -7.33 -7.15 9.30
CA LEU A 50 -7.87 -7.30 10.65
C LEU A 50 -8.41 -5.94 11.09
N SER A 51 -9.75 -5.81 11.17
CA SER A 51 -10.43 -4.57 11.57
C SER A 51 -10.51 -4.51 13.09
N ILE A 52 -9.74 -3.60 13.71
CA ILE A 52 -9.75 -3.43 15.16
C ILE A 52 -10.65 -2.27 15.59
N ILE A 53 -10.71 -1.18 14.83
CA ILE A 53 -11.39 0.06 15.25
C ILE A 53 -12.26 0.68 14.16
N ASP A 54 -11.94 0.57 12.87
CA ASP A 54 -12.68 1.23 11.80
C ASP A 54 -13.24 0.23 10.79
N LEU A 55 -14.56 0.08 10.80
CA LEU A 55 -15.29 -0.80 9.88
C LEU A 55 -15.54 -0.16 8.51
N HIS A 56 -15.35 1.16 8.36
CA HIS A 56 -15.81 1.91 7.18
C HIS A 56 -14.70 2.63 6.41
N GLY A 57 -13.48 2.70 6.93
CA GLY A 57 -12.35 3.36 6.28
C GLY A 57 -11.22 2.38 5.93
N GLY A 58 -10.67 2.49 4.72
CA GLY A 58 -9.40 1.89 4.41
C GLY A 58 -9.39 0.50 3.80
N SER A 59 -10.39 0.17 2.99
CA SER A 59 -10.29 -0.99 2.07
C SER A 59 -9.04 -0.87 1.21
N GLN A 60 -8.28 -1.95 1.12
CA GLN A 60 -7.02 -1.97 0.39
C GLN A 60 -7.03 -3.08 -0.68
N PRO A 61 -6.25 -2.96 -1.77
CA PRO A 61 -5.33 -1.86 -2.08
C PRO A 61 -6.03 -0.52 -2.26
N MET A 62 -5.40 0.58 -1.83
CA MET A 62 -5.90 1.94 -1.95
C MET A 62 -5.19 2.65 -3.10
N TYR A 63 -5.88 3.59 -3.75
CA TYR A 63 -5.41 4.26 -4.96
C TYR A 63 -5.32 5.77 -4.77
N ASN A 64 -4.47 6.42 -5.58
CA ASN A 64 -4.51 7.86 -5.76
C ASN A 64 -5.67 8.26 -6.68
N GLU A 65 -5.85 9.57 -6.95
CA GLU A 65 -7.00 10.14 -7.66
C GLU A 65 -7.19 9.59 -9.07
N ASP A 66 -6.10 9.34 -9.80
CA ASP A 66 -6.13 8.83 -11.17
C ASP A 66 -6.06 7.30 -11.28
N GLY A 67 -5.90 6.60 -10.14
CA GLY A 67 -5.80 5.15 -10.07
C GLY A 67 -4.48 4.58 -10.59
N ASN A 68 -3.46 5.42 -10.80
CA ASN A 68 -2.14 5.00 -11.29
C ASN A 68 -1.28 4.35 -10.20
N LEU A 69 -1.40 4.84 -8.96
CA LEU A 69 -0.71 4.30 -7.81
C LEU A 69 -1.65 3.40 -6.99
N ALA A 70 -1.16 2.24 -6.59
CA ALA A 70 -1.88 1.33 -5.70
C ALA A 70 -1.01 0.98 -4.50
N VAL A 71 -1.53 1.13 -3.27
CA VAL A 71 -0.82 0.82 -2.03
C VAL A 71 -1.48 -0.31 -1.26
N THR A 72 -0.66 -1.22 -0.73
CA THR A 72 -1.01 -2.13 0.35
C THR A 72 -0.17 -1.82 1.57
N PHE A 73 -0.81 -1.76 2.74
CA PHE A 73 -0.20 -1.27 3.96
C PHE A 73 -0.61 -2.09 5.18
N ASN A 74 0.36 -2.38 6.03
CA ASN A 74 0.16 -2.96 7.35
C ASN A 74 0.95 -2.16 8.37
N GLY A 75 0.25 -1.47 9.27
CA GLY A 75 0.88 -0.66 10.30
C GLY A 75 0.05 0.53 10.74
N GLU A 76 0.72 1.56 11.22
CA GLU A 76 0.14 2.81 11.66
C GLU A 76 1.12 3.96 11.40
N ILE A 77 0.65 5.03 10.76
CA ILE A 77 1.39 6.27 10.52
C ILE A 77 0.96 7.30 11.56
N TYR A 78 1.77 7.49 12.59
CA TYR A 78 1.40 8.33 13.75
C TYR A 78 1.22 9.80 13.42
N ASN A 79 1.97 10.29 12.44
CA ASN A 79 1.92 11.70 12.00
C ASN A 79 1.11 11.90 10.71
N TYR A 80 0.11 11.05 10.43
CA TYR A 80 -0.67 11.14 9.20
C TYR A 80 -1.48 12.45 9.09
N LYS A 81 -2.00 12.97 10.20
CA LYS A 81 -2.84 14.19 10.20
C LYS A 81 -2.12 15.42 9.63
N PRO A 82 -0.93 15.83 10.15
CA PRO A 82 -0.20 16.95 9.56
C PRO A 82 0.25 16.68 8.12
N LEU A 83 0.62 15.44 7.76
CA LEU A 83 0.95 15.09 6.37
C LEU A 83 -0.27 15.22 5.45
N ARG A 84 -1.44 14.78 5.90
CA ARG A 84 -2.71 14.93 5.18
C ARG A 84 -3.04 16.40 4.90
N GLU A 85 -2.89 17.26 5.90
CA GLU A 85 -3.12 18.70 5.73
C GLU A 85 -2.16 19.34 4.71
N GLU A 86 -0.90 18.92 4.70
CA GLU A 86 0.10 19.37 3.73
C GLU A 86 -0.27 18.93 2.32
N LEU A 87 -0.66 17.66 2.14
CA LEU A 87 -1.06 17.09 0.86
C LEU A 87 -2.34 17.73 0.30
N ILE A 88 -3.33 18.02 1.17
CA ILE A 88 -4.53 18.77 0.75
C ILE A 88 -4.16 20.17 0.25
N LYS A 89 -3.22 20.86 0.92
CA LYS A 89 -2.73 22.17 0.45
C LYS A 89 -1.96 22.07 -0.86
N ALA A 90 -1.32 20.95 -1.14
CA ALA A 90 -0.66 20.66 -2.41
C ALA A 90 -1.63 20.31 -3.54
N GLY A 91 -2.91 20.07 -3.24
CA GLY A 91 -3.97 19.83 -4.22
C GLY A 91 -4.52 18.40 -4.25
N HIS A 92 -4.04 17.52 -3.38
CA HIS A 92 -4.54 16.15 -3.31
C HIS A 92 -5.93 16.06 -2.68
N THR A 93 -6.75 15.13 -3.19
CA THR A 93 -8.10 14.90 -2.70
C THR A 93 -8.17 13.60 -1.92
N PHE A 94 -8.53 13.69 -0.65
CA PHE A 94 -8.69 12.55 0.23
C PHE A 94 -10.15 12.09 0.27
N HIS A 95 -10.37 10.80 0.18
CA HIS A 95 -11.69 10.16 0.25
C HIS A 95 -11.98 9.52 1.60
N THR A 96 -10.94 9.26 2.39
CA THR A 96 -11.05 8.63 3.72
C THR A 96 -10.32 9.46 4.76
N ASP A 97 -10.52 9.11 6.03
CA ASP A 97 -9.74 9.66 7.15
C ASP A 97 -8.64 8.71 7.63
N CYS A 98 -8.37 7.63 6.88
CA CYS A 98 -7.34 6.68 7.28
C CYS A 98 -5.92 7.15 6.95
N ASP A 99 -4.97 6.64 7.69
CA ASP A 99 -3.55 6.94 7.53
C ASP A 99 -2.92 6.34 6.25
N THR A 100 -3.52 5.27 5.72
CA THR A 100 -3.05 4.61 4.49
C THR A 100 -3.06 5.55 3.28
N GLU A 101 -4.06 6.42 3.17
CA GLU A 101 -4.21 7.32 2.02
C GLU A 101 -3.08 8.35 1.92
N VAL A 102 -2.47 8.72 3.06
CA VAL A 102 -1.27 9.56 3.09
C VAL A 102 -0.09 8.94 2.36
N LEU A 103 0.00 7.61 2.32
CA LEU A 103 1.10 6.91 1.64
C LEU A 103 1.03 7.08 0.13
N VAL A 104 -0.16 6.91 -0.46
CA VAL A 104 -0.31 6.97 -1.91
C VAL A 104 -0.16 8.40 -2.43
N HIS A 105 -0.80 9.38 -1.80
CA HIS A 105 -0.65 10.80 -2.15
C HIS A 105 0.74 11.34 -1.82
N GLY A 106 1.31 10.93 -0.69
CA GLY A 106 2.66 11.33 -0.31
C GLY A 106 3.74 10.76 -1.23
N TYR A 107 3.55 9.56 -1.79
CA TYR A 107 4.46 9.03 -2.78
C TYR A 107 4.34 9.76 -4.12
N GLU A 108 3.13 10.15 -4.51
CA GLU A 108 2.89 10.97 -5.69
C GLU A 108 3.59 12.34 -5.59
N GLU A 109 3.47 13.02 -4.44
CA GLU A 109 4.03 14.35 -4.21
C GLU A 109 5.55 14.36 -3.99
N TRP A 110 6.06 13.41 -3.18
CA TRP A 110 7.44 13.42 -2.68
C TRP A 110 8.30 12.26 -3.15
N GLY A 111 7.71 11.30 -3.90
CA GLY A 111 8.40 10.09 -4.32
C GLY A 111 9.02 9.35 -3.12
N LYS A 112 10.26 8.90 -3.27
CA LYS A 112 11.02 8.21 -2.21
C LYS A 112 11.28 9.08 -0.99
N GLY A 113 11.23 10.41 -1.12
CA GLY A 113 11.34 11.36 -0.03
C GLY A 113 10.23 11.24 1.03
N LEU A 114 9.12 10.58 0.69
CA LEU A 114 8.06 10.22 1.62
C LEU A 114 8.61 9.56 2.90
N LEU A 115 9.59 8.65 2.77
CA LEU A 115 10.14 7.91 3.91
C LEU A 115 10.76 8.80 5.00
N ASN A 116 11.33 9.94 4.62
CA ASN A 116 11.92 10.88 5.57
C ASN A 116 10.86 11.63 6.38
N ARG A 117 9.61 11.62 5.92
CA ARG A 117 8.49 12.33 6.53
C ARG A 117 7.66 11.45 7.44
N LEU A 118 7.63 10.14 7.21
CA LEU A 118 6.83 9.20 7.99
C LEU A 118 7.35 8.98 9.41
N ARG A 119 6.42 8.87 10.34
CA ARG A 119 6.64 8.43 11.72
C ARG A 119 5.61 7.36 12.05
N GLY A 120 6.07 6.15 12.39
CA GLY A 120 5.16 5.05 12.68
C GLY A 120 5.82 3.69 12.66
N MET A 121 5.00 2.67 12.84
CA MET A 121 5.38 1.26 12.68
C MET A 121 4.63 0.72 11.46
N PHE A 122 5.35 0.38 10.40
CA PHE A 122 4.69 0.04 9.14
C PHE A 122 5.51 -0.88 8.24
N ALA A 123 4.77 -1.55 7.36
CA ALA A 123 5.26 -2.10 6.11
C ALA A 123 4.25 -1.76 5.02
N PHE A 124 4.71 -1.30 3.88
CA PHE A 124 3.86 -1.03 2.74
C PHE A 124 4.54 -1.36 1.41
N VAL A 125 3.72 -1.52 0.39
CA VAL A 125 4.14 -1.65 -0.99
C VAL A 125 3.26 -0.73 -1.84
N ILE A 126 3.88 0.06 -2.70
CA ILE A 126 3.22 0.90 -3.69
C ILE A 126 3.60 0.39 -5.08
N TRP A 127 2.61 0.15 -5.92
CA TRP A 127 2.78 -0.15 -7.33
C TRP A 127 2.42 1.07 -8.17
N ASN A 128 3.34 1.50 -9.03
CA ASN A 128 3.11 2.53 -10.05
C ASN A 128 2.89 1.85 -11.40
N LYS A 129 1.66 1.92 -11.90
CA LYS A 129 1.27 1.26 -13.16
C LYS A 129 1.93 1.89 -14.38
N SER A 130 2.12 3.21 -14.40
CA SER A 130 2.70 3.93 -15.53
C SER A 130 4.19 3.65 -15.71
N THR A 131 4.94 3.62 -14.60
CA THR A 131 6.39 3.38 -14.64
C THR A 131 6.75 1.91 -14.46
N GLN A 132 5.77 1.07 -14.07
CA GLN A 132 5.96 -0.34 -13.73
C GLN A 132 6.98 -0.55 -12.60
N GLU A 133 6.98 0.37 -11.64
CA GLU A 133 7.86 0.34 -10.48
C GLU A 133 7.12 -0.13 -9.23
N LEU A 134 7.75 -1.03 -8.48
CA LEU A 134 7.34 -1.41 -7.15
C LEU A 134 8.23 -0.72 -6.11
N PHE A 135 7.62 0.05 -5.24
CA PHE A 135 8.28 0.69 -4.13
C PHE A 135 7.78 0.10 -2.81
N GLY A 136 8.68 -0.51 -2.04
CA GLY A 136 8.35 -1.09 -0.75
C GLY A 136 9.22 -0.56 0.38
N ALA A 137 8.62 -0.36 1.55
CA ALA A 137 9.35 0.07 2.74
C ALA A 137 8.80 -0.58 4.01
N ARG A 138 9.70 -0.75 4.99
CA ARG A 138 9.38 -1.24 6.33
C ARG A 138 10.11 -0.45 7.39
N ALA A 139 9.39 0.08 8.37
CA ALA A 139 9.94 0.60 9.61
C ALA A 139 9.95 -0.49 10.68
N VAL A 140 11.10 -0.80 11.23
CA VAL A 140 11.28 -1.83 12.27
C VAL A 140 11.27 -1.23 13.67
N SER A 141 11.63 0.06 13.77
CA SER A 141 11.54 0.90 14.96
C SER A 141 11.67 2.36 14.52
N TYR A 142 11.51 3.31 15.43
CA TYR A 142 11.62 4.75 15.15
C TYR A 142 12.89 5.22 14.43
N THR A 143 13.90 4.36 14.25
CA THR A 143 15.23 4.73 13.78
C THR A 143 15.74 3.98 12.54
N HIS A 144 15.05 2.94 12.03
CA HIS A 144 15.55 2.15 10.90
C HIS A 144 14.48 1.93 9.82
N LEU A 145 14.58 2.71 8.74
CA LEU A 145 13.85 2.51 7.51
C LEU A 145 14.65 1.58 6.59
N ARG A 146 13.98 0.61 5.98
CA ARG A 146 14.50 -0.21 4.88
C ARG A 146 13.57 -0.08 3.69
N ALA A 147 14.09 0.33 2.56
CA ALA A 147 13.39 0.37 1.30
C ALA A 147 14.01 -0.63 0.32
N HIS A 148 13.14 -1.27 -0.47
CA HIS A 148 13.53 -2.10 -1.59
C HIS A 148 12.80 -1.62 -2.84
N GLU A 149 13.55 -1.52 -3.91
CA GLU A 149 13.04 -1.23 -5.25
C GLU A 149 13.34 -2.42 -6.14
N THR A 150 12.38 -2.72 -7.00
CA THR A 150 12.61 -3.61 -8.13
C THR A 150 12.11 -2.87 -9.36
N ASP A 151 13.04 -2.53 -10.24
CA ASP A 151 12.72 -2.11 -11.59
C ASP A 151 12.35 -3.38 -12.38
N SER A 152 11.20 -3.39 -13.03
CA SER A 152 10.90 -4.41 -14.01
C SER A 152 11.59 -4.03 -15.33
N TYR A 153 12.48 -4.88 -15.81
CA TYR A 153 13.11 -4.76 -17.13
C TYR A 153 12.22 -5.33 -18.20
#